data_1b0a659452c8307ae79ec2a0b3989292
#
_entry.id   1b0a659452c8307ae79ec2a0b3989292
#
_cell.length_a   1.000
_cell.length_b   1.000
_cell.length_c   1.000
_cell.angle_alpha   90.00
_cell.angle_beta   90.00
_cell.angle_gamma   90.00
#
_symmetry.space_group_name_H-M   'P 1'
#
loop_
_entity.id
_entity.type
_entity.pdbx_description
1 polymer ?
#
loop_
_entity_poly.entity_id
_entity_poly.type
_entity_poly.pdbx_seq_one_letter_code
_entity_poly.pdbx_strand_id
1 'polypeptide(L)'
;LSGAIDSDYEQSGYFGNKAYSAESVRRLLKKAYSDDSVKGVLLRINSPGGTVGMSQEIYSLIMKMRKKKPVVVSMGDVAASGGYYISSAADRIYAYPGTITGSIGVIFSSYDANELFTKKLGIKASPIKSGKYKDIGSMYRPMTKEERELLQRTINISYEQFLSDITKGRIYRQDKYKAPKRYLSSRDLRKYADGRIFTGEEARDLGFVDALGGLEDAHGAFKQILGKEYPLINYSKPSNFSSIFSSMSEAFMDKKTEASYEQYLPFGVSHRNQILYMWE
;
A
#
# COMPACT_ATOMS: atom_id res chain seq x y z
N LEU A 1 4.10 2.62 -3.19
CA LEU A 1 4.15 2.54 -1.72
C LEU A 1 5.33 1.65 -1.34
N SER A 2 6.34 2.23 -0.71
CA SER A 2 7.54 1.51 -0.29
C SER A 2 7.79 1.69 1.21
N GLY A 3 8.32 0.65 1.89
CA GLY A 3 8.64 0.67 3.32
C GLY A 3 7.42 0.50 4.24
N ALA A 4 7.57 0.91 5.49
CA ALA A 4 6.52 0.78 6.50
C ALA A 4 5.33 1.70 6.21
N ILE A 5 4.12 1.19 6.48
CA ILE A 5 2.89 1.97 6.36
C ILE A 5 2.66 2.72 7.67
N ASP A 6 3.12 3.97 7.73
CA ASP A 6 2.99 4.84 8.89
C ASP A 6 2.53 6.24 8.45
N SER A 7 1.88 6.97 9.37
CA SER A 7 1.37 8.32 9.10
C SER A 7 2.48 9.39 9.06
N ASP A 8 3.59 9.17 9.77
CA ASP A 8 4.54 10.23 10.10
C ASP A 8 5.88 10.13 9.36
N TYR A 9 6.05 9.15 8.47
CA TYR A 9 7.36 8.88 7.89
C TYR A 9 7.51 9.43 6.47
N GLU A 10 7.91 10.70 6.35
CA GLU A 10 8.66 11.17 5.19
C GLU A 10 10.13 10.74 5.37
N GLN A 11 10.49 9.53 4.97
CA GLN A 11 11.90 9.15 4.90
C GLN A 11 12.58 9.99 3.82
N SER A 12 13.15 11.11 4.22
CA SER A 12 14.21 11.76 3.45
C SER A 12 15.49 10.93 3.67
N GLY A 13 15.74 9.96 2.81
CA GLY A 13 17.03 9.30 2.77
C GLY A 13 18.13 10.34 2.51
N TYR A 14 19.26 10.25 3.21
CA TYR A 14 20.43 11.14 3.11
C TYR A 14 21.01 11.24 1.68
N PHE A 15 20.54 10.44 0.74
CA PHE A 15 20.96 10.36 -0.67
C PHE A 15 19.81 10.59 -1.68
N GLY A 16 18.78 11.33 -1.32
CA GLY A 16 17.83 11.87 -2.31
C GLY A 16 16.79 10.90 -2.89
N ASN A 17 16.77 9.63 -2.52
CA ASN A 17 15.66 8.73 -2.86
C ASN A 17 14.51 8.99 -1.91
N LYS A 18 13.52 9.77 -2.37
CA LYS A 18 12.25 9.94 -1.66
C LYS A 18 11.47 8.64 -1.78
N ALA A 19 11.62 7.74 -0.81
CA ALA A 19 10.70 6.62 -0.67
C ALA A 19 9.29 7.18 -0.48
N TYR A 20 8.32 6.70 -1.28
CA TYR A 20 6.95 7.19 -1.19
C TYR A 20 6.30 6.61 0.05
N SER A 21 6.24 7.43 1.09
CA SER A 21 5.56 7.12 2.34
C SER A 21 4.07 6.87 2.10
N ALA A 22 3.43 6.19 3.04
CA ALA A 22 1.99 5.93 3.00
C ALA A 22 1.16 7.23 2.88
N GLU A 23 1.58 8.31 3.55
CA GLU A 23 0.94 9.62 3.47
C GLU A 23 1.08 10.26 2.07
N SER A 24 2.26 10.13 1.45
CA SER A 24 2.47 10.61 0.09
C SER A 24 1.58 9.86 -0.90
N VAL A 25 1.49 8.54 -0.79
CA VAL A 25 0.60 7.71 -1.62
C VAL A 25 -0.86 8.08 -1.40
N ARG A 26 -1.27 8.32 -0.15
CA ARG A 26 -2.62 8.76 0.18
C ARG A 26 -2.97 10.09 -0.52
N ARG A 27 -2.05 11.07 -0.48
CA ARG A 27 -2.22 12.36 -1.17
C ARG A 27 -2.33 12.18 -2.69
N LEU A 28 -1.46 11.36 -3.28
CA LEU A 28 -1.47 11.07 -4.71
C LEU A 28 -2.75 10.35 -5.16
N LEU A 29 -3.24 9.41 -4.37
CA LEU A 29 -4.53 8.74 -4.64
C LEU A 29 -5.69 9.74 -4.60
N LYS A 30 -5.73 10.67 -3.64
CA LYS A 30 -6.75 11.74 -3.61
C LYS A 30 -6.68 12.63 -4.86
N LYS A 31 -5.47 13.04 -5.26
CA LYS A 31 -5.27 13.82 -6.49
C LYS A 31 -5.72 13.04 -7.74
N ALA A 32 -5.30 11.78 -7.87
CA ALA A 32 -5.68 10.91 -8.99
C ALA A 32 -7.20 10.65 -9.05
N TYR A 33 -7.87 10.59 -7.90
CA TYR A 33 -9.33 10.43 -7.83
C TYR A 33 -10.08 11.62 -8.46
N SER A 34 -9.58 12.83 -8.26
CA SER A 34 -10.21 14.08 -8.74
C SER A 34 -9.77 14.48 -10.15
N ASP A 35 -8.72 13.87 -10.68
CA ASP A 35 -8.17 14.20 -12.00
C ASP A 35 -8.86 13.38 -13.10
N ASP A 36 -9.76 13.97 -13.86
CA ASP A 36 -10.53 13.30 -14.92
C ASP A 36 -9.69 12.82 -16.11
N SER A 37 -8.45 13.32 -16.25
CA SER A 37 -7.50 12.83 -17.24
C SER A 37 -7.00 11.42 -16.93
N VAL A 38 -6.94 11.05 -15.65
CA VAL A 38 -6.53 9.74 -15.16
C VAL A 38 -7.62 8.70 -15.42
N LYS A 39 -7.30 7.68 -16.20
CA LYS A 39 -8.25 6.61 -16.57
C LYS A 39 -8.12 5.37 -15.69
N GLY A 40 -7.00 5.17 -15.01
CA GLY A 40 -6.76 4.09 -14.08
C GLY A 40 -5.54 4.36 -13.21
N VAL A 41 -5.35 3.58 -12.17
CA VAL A 41 -4.20 3.69 -11.25
C VAL A 41 -3.50 2.35 -11.13
N LEU A 42 -2.21 2.34 -11.44
CA LEU A 42 -1.30 1.23 -11.17
C LEU A 42 -0.51 1.55 -9.90
N LEU A 43 -0.77 0.80 -8.83
CA LEU A 43 -0.12 0.99 -7.55
C LEU A 43 0.94 -0.09 -7.32
N ARG A 44 2.21 0.29 -7.29
CA ARG A 44 3.30 -0.59 -6.86
C ARG A 44 3.36 -0.61 -5.34
N ILE A 45 3.39 -1.81 -4.73
CA ILE A 45 3.48 -2.01 -3.28
C ILE A 45 4.71 -2.87 -2.97
N ASN A 46 5.64 -2.33 -2.18
CA ASN A 46 6.79 -3.03 -1.63
C ASN A 46 6.90 -2.72 -0.14
N SER A 47 6.07 -3.37 0.68
CA SER A 47 5.86 -3.02 2.09
C SER A 47 5.61 -4.26 2.96
N PRO A 48 6.27 -4.35 4.14
CA PRO A 48 5.96 -5.38 5.13
C PRO A 48 4.65 -5.13 5.88
N GLY A 49 4.01 -3.99 5.68
CA GLY A 49 2.85 -3.53 6.43
C GLY A 49 3.15 -2.36 7.36
N GLY A 50 2.30 -2.13 8.35
CA GLY A 50 2.46 -1.05 9.31
C GLY A 50 1.19 -0.80 10.12
N THR A 51 0.86 0.48 10.38
CA THR A 51 -0.26 0.84 11.26
C THR A 51 -1.61 0.49 10.65
N VAL A 52 -2.54 0.06 11.51
CA VAL A 52 -3.90 -0.32 11.11
C VAL A 52 -4.63 0.88 10.50
N GLY A 53 -4.57 2.04 11.16
CA GLY A 53 -5.31 3.23 10.73
C GLY A 53 -4.93 3.71 9.32
N MET A 54 -3.63 3.84 9.03
CA MET A 54 -3.15 4.27 7.70
C MET A 54 -3.49 3.23 6.62
N SER A 55 -3.36 1.94 6.93
CA SER A 55 -3.76 0.87 6.01
C SER A 55 -5.25 0.95 5.67
N GLN A 56 -6.12 1.21 6.64
CA GLN A 56 -7.56 1.38 6.45
C GLN A 56 -7.89 2.64 5.64
N GLU A 57 -7.18 3.74 5.87
CA GLU A 57 -7.40 4.99 5.12
C GLU A 57 -7.09 4.81 3.64
N ILE A 58 -5.94 4.21 3.31
CA ILE A 58 -5.54 3.95 1.92
C ILE A 58 -6.49 2.92 1.28
N TYR A 59 -6.83 1.84 1.99
CA TYR A 59 -7.82 0.86 1.55
C TYR A 59 -9.15 1.54 1.16
N SER A 60 -9.66 2.40 2.03
CA SER A 60 -10.93 3.10 1.82
C SER A 60 -10.89 4.02 0.61
N LEU A 61 -9.76 4.70 0.37
CA LEU A 61 -9.55 5.52 -0.82
C LEU A 61 -9.56 4.69 -2.09
N ILE A 62 -8.89 3.52 -2.10
CA ILE A 62 -8.88 2.61 -3.24
C ILE A 62 -10.29 2.07 -3.50
N MET A 63 -11.01 1.63 -2.46
CA MET A 63 -12.40 1.18 -2.58
C MET A 63 -13.34 2.26 -3.15
N LYS A 64 -13.09 3.53 -2.82
CA LYS A 64 -13.81 4.66 -3.41
C LYS A 64 -13.39 4.89 -4.87
N MET A 65 -12.09 4.81 -5.16
CA MET A 65 -11.51 5.04 -6.48
C MET A 65 -11.99 4.02 -7.51
N ARG A 66 -11.98 2.72 -7.17
CA ARG A 66 -12.37 1.65 -8.10
C ARG A 66 -13.82 1.73 -8.58
N LYS A 67 -14.67 2.54 -7.94
CA LYS A 67 -16.02 2.84 -8.44
C LYS A 67 -16.00 3.69 -9.70
N LYS A 68 -14.98 4.52 -9.90
CA LYS A 68 -14.81 5.44 -11.03
C LYS A 68 -13.70 5.04 -11.98
N LYS A 69 -12.59 4.57 -11.45
CA LYS A 69 -11.34 4.28 -12.17
C LYS A 69 -10.79 2.96 -11.69
N PRO A 70 -10.41 2.03 -12.59
CA PRO A 70 -9.80 0.77 -12.17
C PRO A 70 -8.50 1.01 -11.41
N VAL A 71 -8.28 0.20 -10.39
CA VAL A 71 -7.04 0.16 -9.61
C VAL A 71 -6.42 -1.22 -9.73
N VAL A 72 -5.20 -1.28 -10.23
CA VAL A 72 -4.42 -2.50 -10.31
C VAL A 72 -3.22 -2.38 -9.37
N VAL A 73 -2.95 -3.44 -8.62
CA VAL A 73 -1.76 -3.54 -7.76
C VAL A 73 -0.74 -4.44 -8.41
N SER A 74 0.52 -4.01 -8.41
CA SER A 74 1.71 -4.83 -8.66
C SER A 74 2.51 -4.92 -7.38
N MET A 75 2.63 -6.11 -6.80
CA MET A 75 3.43 -6.37 -5.61
C MET A 75 4.90 -6.44 -5.96
N GLY A 76 5.77 -5.87 -5.10
CA GLY A 76 7.22 -5.97 -5.16
C GLY A 76 7.73 -7.26 -4.53
N ASP A 77 8.87 -7.13 -3.84
CA ASP A 77 9.45 -8.24 -3.09
C ASP A 77 8.55 -8.65 -1.93
N VAL A 78 7.93 -7.65 -1.27
CA VAL A 78 7.04 -7.84 -0.12
C VAL A 78 5.78 -6.99 -0.28
N ALA A 79 4.61 -7.59 -0.03
CA ALA A 79 3.35 -6.89 0.15
C ALA A 79 2.51 -7.63 1.21
N ALA A 80 2.92 -7.49 2.48
CA ALA A 80 2.42 -8.29 3.58
C ALA A 80 1.67 -7.44 4.62
N SER A 81 0.83 -8.05 5.44
CA SER A 81 0.07 -7.37 6.51
C SER A 81 -0.70 -6.14 5.98
N GLY A 82 -0.40 -4.93 6.43
CA GLY A 82 -0.97 -3.70 5.89
C GLY A 82 -0.78 -3.53 4.38
N GLY A 83 0.33 -4.03 3.80
CA GLY A 83 0.56 -4.05 2.36
C GLY A 83 -0.44 -4.93 1.63
N TYR A 84 -0.76 -6.12 2.16
CA TYR A 84 -1.84 -6.95 1.63
C TYR A 84 -3.21 -6.33 1.88
N TYR A 85 -3.43 -5.71 3.05
CA TYR A 85 -4.66 -5.00 3.37
C TYR A 85 -5.01 -3.99 2.28
N ILE A 86 -4.08 -3.12 1.95
CA ILE A 86 -4.23 -2.11 0.89
C ILE A 86 -4.45 -2.79 -0.47
N SER A 87 -3.65 -3.80 -0.81
CA SER A 87 -3.76 -4.55 -2.07
C SER A 87 -5.12 -5.19 -2.25
N SER A 88 -5.74 -5.67 -1.17
CA SER A 88 -7.04 -6.35 -1.20
C SER A 88 -8.18 -5.46 -1.72
N ALA A 89 -8.02 -4.13 -1.69
CA ALA A 89 -8.97 -3.18 -2.24
C ALA A 89 -8.92 -3.05 -3.76
N ALA A 90 -7.88 -3.54 -4.43
CA ALA A 90 -7.69 -3.36 -5.87
C ALA A 90 -8.63 -4.24 -6.72
N ASP A 91 -8.82 -3.84 -7.99
CA ASP A 91 -9.56 -4.63 -8.97
C ASP A 91 -8.78 -5.85 -9.46
N ARG A 92 -7.44 -5.74 -9.53
CA ARG A 92 -6.50 -6.83 -9.87
C ARG A 92 -5.24 -6.69 -9.03
N ILE A 93 -4.68 -7.84 -8.67
CA ILE A 93 -3.42 -7.94 -7.93
C ILE A 93 -2.48 -8.86 -8.70
N TYR A 94 -1.30 -8.35 -9.01
CA TYR A 94 -0.20 -9.09 -9.61
C TYR A 94 0.95 -9.23 -8.62
N ALA A 95 1.59 -10.40 -8.61
CA ALA A 95 2.77 -10.68 -7.81
C ALA A 95 3.75 -11.54 -8.60
N TYR A 96 5.04 -11.41 -8.34
CA TYR A 96 6.01 -12.41 -8.81
C TYR A 96 5.85 -13.71 -8.01
N PRO A 97 6.25 -14.87 -8.56
CA PRO A 97 6.19 -16.15 -7.84
C PRO A 97 6.83 -16.08 -6.45
N GLY A 98 7.97 -15.39 -6.34
CA GLY A 98 8.74 -15.25 -5.10
C GLY A 98 8.33 -14.06 -4.20
N THR A 99 7.35 -13.25 -4.58
CA THR A 99 6.85 -12.16 -3.73
C THR A 99 6.37 -12.71 -2.38
N ILE A 100 6.76 -12.08 -1.29
CA ILE A 100 6.25 -12.41 0.05
C ILE A 100 4.98 -11.60 0.33
N THR A 101 3.87 -12.29 0.62
CA THR A 101 2.58 -11.64 0.89
C THR A 101 1.82 -12.36 2.02
N GLY A 102 0.54 -12.04 2.22
CA GLY A 102 -0.24 -12.59 3.34
C GLY A 102 0.05 -11.85 4.64
N SER A 103 0.52 -12.53 5.68
CA SER A 103 0.68 -11.97 7.04
C SER A 103 -0.60 -11.26 7.51
N ILE A 104 -1.76 -11.89 7.26
CA ILE A 104 -3.07 -11.35 7.61
C ILE A 104 -3.27 -11.57 9.10
N GLY A 105 -3.02 -10.53 9.87
CA GLY A 105 -3.07 -10.58 11.32
C GLY A 105 -2.79 -9.22 11.95
N VAL A 106 -3.00 -9.13 13.25
CA VAL A 106 -2.72 -7.92 14.06
C VAL A 106 -1.94 -8.35 15.29
N ILE A 107 -0.89 -7.62 15.60
CA ILE A 107 -0.06 -7.86 16.79
C ILE A 107 0.06 -6.60 17.63
N PHE A 108 0.22 -6.78 18.94
CA PHE A 108 0.73 -5.81 19.87
C PHE A 108 1.92 -6.42 20.59
N SER A 109 3.08 -5.80 20.47
CA SER A 109 4.31 -6.28 21.10
C SER A 109 4.68 -5.39 22.28
N SER A 110 4.97 -5.99 23.43
CA SER A 110 5.54 -5.31 24.59
C SER A 110 6.64 -6.18 25.17
N TYR A 111 7.59 -5.53 25.82
CA TYR A 111 8.70 -6.20 26.52
C TYR A 111 8.54 -5.98 28.01
N ASP A 112 8.74 -7.03 28.81
CA ASP A 112 8.86 -6.92 30.25
C ASP A 112 10.35 -6.93 30.62
N ALA A 113 10.83 -5.79 31.07
CA ALA A 113 12.21 -5.61 31.54
C ALA A 113 12.26 -5.28 33.06
N ASN A 114 11.16 -5.51 33.79
CA ASN A 114 11.04 -5.16 35.20
C ASN A 114 12.17 -5.74 36.04
N GLU A 115 12.52 -7.01 35.87
CA GLU A 115 13.62 -7.64 36.62
C GLU A 115 15.00 -7.06 36.29
N LEU A 116 15.22 -6.71 35.00
CA LEU A 116 16.46 -6.03 34.62
C LEU A 116 16.61 -4.71 35.37
N PHE A 117 15.58 -3.87 35.37
CA PHE A 117 15.61 -2.58 36.03
C PHE A 117 15.72 -2.72 37.56
N THR A 118 14.85 -3.52 38.17
CA THR A 118 14.78 -3.59 39.64
C THR A 118 15.90 -4.40 40.27
N LYS A 119 16.23 -5.60 39.72
CA LYS A 119 17.19 -6.53 40.32
C LYS A 119 18.63 -6.27 39.88
N LYS A 120 18.85 -5.81 38.64
CA LYS A 120 20.22 -5.64 38.11
C LYS A 120 20.68 -4.19 38.15
N LEU A 121 19.81 -3.23 37.89
CA LEU A 121 20.17 -1.81 37.83
C LEU A 121 19.74 -1.01 39.08
N GLY A 122 18.97 -1.60 39.99
CA GLY A 122 18.48 -0.92 41.20
C GLY A 122 17.48 0.23 40.93
N ILE A 123 16.93 0.31 39.71
CA ILE A 123 16.01 1.35 39.27
C ILE A 123 14.60 0.92 39.54
N LYS A 124 13.81 1.75 40.23
CA LYS A 124 12.38 1.55 40.49
C LYS A 124 11.58 2.61 39.74
N ALA A 125 10.71 2.21 38.82
CA ALA A 125 9.73 3.11 38.18
C ALA A 125 8.54 3.34 39.14
N SER A 126 8.15 4.59 39.30
CA SER A 126 6.98 4.98 40.12
C SER A 126 6.08 5.92 39.33
N PRO A 127 5.29 5.43 38.37
CA PRO A 127 4.41 6.27 37.55
C PRO A 127 3.24 6.82 38.37
N ILE A 128 3.00 8.12 38.25
CA ILE A 128 1.76 8.75 38.70
C ILE A 128 0.81 8.80 37.49
N LYS A 129 -0.37 8.22 37.59
CA LYS A 129 -1.28 8.05 36.47
C LYS A 129 -2.72 8.37 36.82
N SER A 130 -3.45 8.96 35.87
CA SER A 130 -4.85 9.33 36.02
C SER A 130 -5.82 8.14 35.96
N GLY A 131 -5.38 6.98 35.53
CA GLY A 131 -6.23 5.80 35.38
C GLY A 131 -5.45 4.49 35.37
N LYS A 132 -6.14 3.41 35.76
CA LYS A 132 -5.57 2.06 35.95
C LYS A 132 -4.74 1.57 34.75
N TYR A 133 -5.21 1.82 33.53
CA TYR A 133 -4.63 1.27 32.31
C TYR A 133 -3.72 2.25 31.55
N LYS A 134 -3.42 3.45 32.12
CA LYS A 134 -2.67 4.48 31.38
C LYS A 134 -1.22 4.07 31.05
N ASP A 135 -0.65 3.15 31.78
CA ASP A 135 0.68 2.58 31.59
C ASP A 135 0.65 1.12 31.08
N ILE A 136 -0.44 0.72 30.43
CA ILE A 136 -0.55 -0.61 29.79
C ILE A 136 0.58 -0.81 28.77
N GLY A 137 1.22 -1.97 28.82
CA GLY A 137 2.39 -2.27 27.97
C GLY A 137 3.70 -1.65 28.46
N SER A 138 3.72 -1.05 29.67
CA SER A 138 4.98 -0.56 30.28
C SER A 138 5.99 -1.68 30.45
N MET A 139 7.25 -1.41 30.08
CA MET A 139 8.36 -2.36 30.24
C MET A 139 8.84 -2.48 31.70
N TYR A 140 8.40 -1.57 32.58
CA TYR A 140 8.88 -1.48 33.97
C TYR A 140 8.06 -2.33 34.94
N ARG A 141 7.01 -2.98 34.51
CA ARG A 141 6.19 -3.90 35.31
C ARG A 141 5.54 -4.98 34.46
N PRO A 142 5.28 -6.17 35.05
CA PRO A 142 4.51 -7.18 34.36
C PRO A 142 3.10 -6.69 33.95
N MET A 143 2.64 -7.14 32.81
CA MET A 143 1.27 -6.88 32.36
C MET A 143 0.27 -7.72 33.17
N THR A 144 -0.79 -7.12 33.65
CA THR A 144 -1.85 -7.84 34.38
C THR A 144 -2.70 -8.68 33.42
N LYS A 145 -3.46 -9.61 34.01
CA LYS A 145 -4.39 -10.45 33.22
C LYS A 145 -5.47 -9.59 32.54
N GLU A 146 -6.03 -8.65 33.26
CA GLU A 146 -7.07 -7.74 32.72
C GLU A 146 -6.53 -6.84 31.58
N GLU A 147 -5.28 -6.39 31.70
CA GLU A 147 -4.62 -5.62 30.64
C GLU A 147 -4.42 -6.47 29.39
N ARG A 148 -3.98 -7.70 29.55
CA ARG A 148 -3.83 -8.66 28.45
C ARG A 148 -5.17 -8.93 27.77
N GLU A 149 -6.23 -9.16 28.53
CA GLU A 149 -7.57 -9.37 27.98
C GLU A 149 -8.09 -8.13 27.23
N LEU A 150 -7.83 -6.93 27.75
CA LEU A 150 -8.18 -5.68 27.08
C LEU A 150 -7.49 -5.53 25.72
N LEU A 151 -6.17 -5.74 25.69
CA LEU A 151 -5.37 -5.70 24.45
C LEU A 151 -5.81 -6.78 23.47
N GLN A 152 -6.01 -8.00 23.94
CA GLN A 152 -6.46 -9.12 23.09
C GLN A 152 -7.80 -8.82 22.43
N ARG A 153 -8.75 -8.21 23.14
CA ARG A 153 -10.02 -7.78 22.58
C ARG A 153 -9.83 -6.71 21.48
N THR A 154 -8.95 -5.73 21.72
CA THR A 154 -8.63 -4.69 20.73
C THR A 154 -8.02 -5.29 19.46
N ILE A 155 -7.08 -6.23 19.62
CA ILE A 155 -6.47 -6.98 18.50
C ILE A 155 -7.52 -7.76 17.73
N ASN A 156 -8.40 -8.47 18.42
CA ASN A 156 -9.44 -9.28 17.79
C ASN A 156 -10.42 -8.39 16.98
N ILE A 157 -10.81 -7.23 17.49
CA ILE A 157 -11.64 -6.26 16.75
C ILE A 157 -10.94 -5.80 15.48
N SER A 158 -9.66 -5.41 15.58
CA SER A 158 -8.88 -4.97 14.42
C SER A 158 -8.68 -6.10 13.40
N TYR A 159 -8.49 -7.31 13.86
CA TYR A 159 -8.36 -8.50 13.02
C TYR A 159 -9.66 -8.83 12.27
N GLU A 160 -10.81 -8.84 12.94
CA GLU A 160 -12.11 -9.06 12.29
C GLU A 160 -12.43 -7.96 11.28
N GLN A 161 -12.03 -6.70 11.56
CA GLN A 161 -12.12 -5.62 10.59
C GLN A 161 -11.26 -5.90 9.35
N PHE A 162 -10.03 -6.40 9.53
CA PHE A 162 -9.15 -6.78 8.43
C PHE A 162 -9.81 -7.87 7.55
N LEU A 163 -10.33 -8.93 8.15
CA LEU A 163 -11.04 -9.99 7.43
C LEU A 163 -12.28 -9.47 6.70
N SER A 164 -13.05 -8.60 7.35
CA SER A 164 -14.23 -7.96 6.77
C SER A 164 -13.86 -7.15 5.51
N ASP A 165 -12.77 -6.41 5.56
CA ASP A 165 -12.35 -5.56 4.44
C ASP A 165 -11.77 -6.40 3.30
N ILE A 166 -10.98 -7.45 3.57
CA ILE A 166 -10.59 -8.41 2.53
C ILE A 166 -11.83 -9.05 1.89
N THR A 167 -12.83 -9.41 2.68
CA THR A 167 -14.08 -9.97 2.17
C THR A 167 -14.77 -9.00 1.20
N LYS A 168 -14.90 -7.72 1.56
CA LYS A 168 -15.49 -6.68 0.69
C LYS A 168 -14.66 -6.44 -0.56
N GLY A 169 -13.34 -6.39 -0.43
CA GLY A 169 -12.43 -6.08 -1.52
C GLY A 169 -12.24 -7.23 -2.49
N ARG A 170 -12.19 -8.49 -2.00
CA ARG A 170 -11.83 -9.67 -2.78
C ARG A 170 -12.98 -10.62 -3.06
N ILE A 171 -13.85 -10.88 -2.07
CA ILE A 171 -14.88 -11.91 -2.17
C ILE A 171 -16.18 -11.35 -2.75
N TYR A 172 -16.65 -10.18 -2.27
CA TYR A 172 -17.88 -9.53 -2.74
C TYR A 172 -17.67 -8.57 -3.90
N ARG A 173 -16.48 -8.54 -4.50
CA ARG A 173 -16.26 -7.71 -5.67
C ARG A 173 -17.20 -8.15 -6.80
N GLN A 174 -17.89 -7.19 -7.39
CA GLN A 174 -18.54 -7.39 -8.66
C GLN A 174 -17.46 -7.43 -9.73
N ASP A 175 -17.31 -8.58 -10.36
CA ASP A 175 -16.33 -8.74 -11.42
C ASP A 175 -16.82 -8.00 -12.67
N LYS A 176 -16.43 -6.75 -12.80
CA LYS A 176 -16.64 -5.97 -14.02
C LYS A 176 -15.73 -6.46 -15.16
N TYR A 177 -14.73 -7.25 -14.82
CA TYR A 177 -13.64 -7.66 -15.70
C TYR A 177 -13.48 -9.17 -15.62
N LYS A 178 -13.04 -9.82 -16.72
CA LYS A 178 -12.88 -11.27 -16.77
C LYS A 178 -12.11 -11.78 -15.54
N ALA A 179 -12.72 -12.75 -14.89
CA ALA A 179 -12.32 -13.31 -13.61
C ALA A 179 -10.91 -13.91 -13.60
N PRO A 180 -10.18 -13.88 -12.45
CA PRO A 180 -9.03 -14.72 -12.21
C PRO A 180 -9.42 -16.20 -12.27
N LYS A 181 -8.43 -17.08 -12.50
CA LYS A 181 -8.66 -18.54 -12.52
C LYS A 181 -9.26 -19.07 -11.22
N ARG A 182 -9.01 -18.40 -10.10
CA ARG A 182 -9.51 -18.78 -8.78
C ARG A 182 -9.91 -17.55 -7.96
N TYR A 183 -11.03 -17.64 -7.29
CA TYR A 183 -11.52 -16.65 -6.32
C TYR A 183 -11.19 -17.07 -4.90
N LEU A 184 -10.81 -16.11 -4.07
CA LEU A 184 -10.69 -16.32 -2.64
C LEU A 184 -12.09 -16.63 -2.07
N SER A 185 -12.22 -17.74 -1.36
CA SER A 185 -13.45 -18.08 -0.64
C SER A 185 -13.38 -17.58 0.81
N SER A 186 -14.56 -17.32 1.42
CA SER A 186 -14.63 -16.98 2.86
C SER A 186 -14.03 -18.08 3.75
N ARG A 187 -14.16 -19.34 3.33
CA ARG A 187 -13.57 -20.48 4.04
C ARG A 187 -12.05 -20.44 3.98
N ASP A 188 -11.48 -20.21 2.79
CA ASP A 188 -10.02 -20.15 2.63
C ASP A 188 -9.45 -18.92 3.33
N LEU A 189 -10.14 -17.75 3.26
CA LEU A 189 -9.73 -16.58 4.01
C LEU A 189 -9.59 -16.91 5.51
N ARG A 190 -10.62 -17.43 6.15
CA ARG A 190 -10.54 -17.75 7.59
C ARG A 190 -9.50 -18.83 7.92
N LYS A 191 -9.30 -19.79 7.02
CA LYS A 191 -8.32 -20.88 7.21
C LYS A 191 -6.88 -20.37 7.16
N TYR A 192 -6.60 -19.38 6.31
CA TYR A 192 -5.24 -18.95 6.01
C TYR A 192 -4.86 -17.58 6.58
N ALA A 193 -5.81 -16.85 7.17
CA ALA A 193 -5.58 -15.56 7.79
C ALA A 193 -5.10 -15.67 9.25
N ASP A 194 -4.14 -16.53 9.53
CA ASP A 194 -3.58 -16.77 10.86
C ASP A 194 -2.22 -16.08 11.09
N GLY A 195 -1.89 -15.10 10.27
CA GLY A 195 -0.63 -14.39 10.33
C GLY A 195 0.48 -15.00 9.48
N ARG A 196 0.24 -16.15 8.83
CA ARG A 196 1.25 -16.77 7.96
C ARG A 196 1.53 -15.95 6.72
N ILE A 197 2.74 -16.11 6.18
CA ILE A 197 3.14 -15.55 4.89
C ILE A 197 2.94 -16.58 3.78
N PHE A 198 2.83 -16.10 2.56
CA PHE A 198 2.76 -16.87 1.32
C PHE A 198 3.78 -16.35 0.32
N THR A 199 4.22 -17.22 -0.55
CA THR A 199 4.80 -16.81 -1.83
C THR A 199 3.70 -16.26 -2.74
N GLY A 200 4.07 -15.46 -3.74
CA GLY A 200 3.10 -14.98 -4.74
C GLY A 200 2.40 -16.12 -5.48
N GLU A 201 3.12 -17.23 -5.71
CA GLU A 201 2.56 -18.43 -6.33
C GLU A 201 1.48 -19.08 -5.46
N GLU A 202 1.78 -19.33 -4.19
CA GLU A 202 0.81 -19.86 -3.22
C GLU A 202 -0.40 -18.93 -3.07
N ALA A 203 -0.15 -17.60 -3.01
CA ALA A 203 -1.20 -16.59 -2.89
C ALA A 203 -2.13 -16.58 -4.10
N ARG A 204 -1.60 -16.78 -5.33
CA ARG A 204 -2.41 -16.95 -6.55
C ARG A 204 -3.26 -18.22 -6.47
N ASP A 205 -2.65 -19.34 -6.07
CA ASP A 205 -3.35 -20.62 -6.03
C ASP A 205 -4.46 -20.66 -4.97
N LEU A 206 -4.33 -19.85 -3.93
CA LEU A 206 -5.35 -19.66 -2.90
C LEU A 206 -6.37 -18.56 -3.23
N GLY A 207 -6.12 -17.74 -4.27
CA GLY A 207 -7.01 -16.66 -4.69
C GLY A 207 -6.76 -15.31 -3.98
N PHE A 208 -5.70 -15.19 -3.18
CA PHE A 208 -5.28 -13.91 -2.59
C PHE A 208 -4.67 -12.96 -3.63
N VAL A 209 -4.06 -13.49 -4.68
CA VAL A 209 -3.50 -12.78 -5.84
C VAL A 209 -4.21 -13.26 -7.10
N ASP A 210 -4.40 -12.38 -8.07
CA ASP A 210 -5.16 -12.70 -9.30
C ASP A 210 -4.29 -13.35 -10.37
N ALA A 211 -3.05 -12.91 -10.51
CA ALA A 211 -2.13 -13.43 -11.53
C ALA A 211 -0.67 -13.27 -11.08
N LEU A 212 0.19 -14.11 -11.64
CA LEU A 212 1.64 -13.90 -11.56
C LEU A 212 2.07 -12.92 -12.64
N GLY A 213 3.03 -12.07 -12.31
CA GLY A 213 3.60 -11.08 -13.20
C GLY A 213 4.10 -9.85 -12.47
N GLY A 214 4.81 -9.02 -13.22
CA GLY A 214 5.42 -7.79 -12.74
C GLY A 214 4.58 -6.55 -13.02
N LEU A 215 5.28 -5.44 -13.13
CA LEU A 215 4.68 -4.14 -13.37
C LEU A 215 4.08 -4.05 -14.78
N GLU A 216 4.77 -4.59 -15.77
CA GLU A 216 4.33 -4.56 -17.16
C GLU A 216 3.08 -5.42 -17.36
N ASP A 217 3.01 -6.60 -16.75
CA ASP A 217 1.83 -7.46 -16.77
C ASP A 217 0.63 -6.78 -16.12
N ALA A 218 0.87 -6.13 -14.98
CA ALA A 218 -0.15 -5.34 -14.28
C ALA A 218 -0.62 -4.13 -15.11
N HIS A 219 0.27 -3.47 -15.85
CA HIS A 219 -0.08 -2.43 -16.81
C HIS A 219 -0.91 -3.00 -17.96
N GLY A 220 -0.51 -4.12 -18.52
CA GLY A 220 -1.25 -4.81 -19.58
C GLY A 220 -2.70 -5.17 -19.21
N ALA A 221 -3.00 -5.33 -17.92
CA ALA A 221 -4.37 -5.56 -17.45
C ALA A 221 -5.32 -4.42 -17.82
N PHE A 222 -4.85 -3.17 -17.90
CA PHE A 222 -5.71 -2.04 -18.25
C PHE A 222 -6.24 -2.11 -19.67
N LYS A 223 -5.52 -2.72 -20.62
CA LYS A 223 -6.05 -2.99 -21.97
C LYS A 223 -7.29 -3.88 -21.91
N GLN A 224 -7.27 -4.89 -21.05
CA GLN A 224 -8.41 -5.80 -20.87
C GLN A 224 -9.57 -5.11 -20.14
N ILE A 225 -9.26 -4.25 -19.17
CA ILE A 225 -10.22 -3.55 -18.32
C ILE A 225 -10.90 -2.39 -19.07
N LEU A 226 -10.13 -1.60 -19.82
CA LEU A 226 -10.57 -0.35 -20.45
C LEU A 226 -10.79 -0.47 -21.96
N GLY A 227 -10.47 -1.63 -22.56
CA GLY A 227 -10.67 -1.90 -23.99
C GLY A 227 -9.63 -1.30 -24.92
N LYS A 228 -8.67 -0.53 -24.41
CA LYS A 228 -7.55 0.05 -25.18
C LYS A 228 -6.30 0.26 -24.34
N GLU A 229 -5.18 0.47 -24.99
CA GLU A 229 -3.91 0.82 -24.35
C GLU A 229 -3.89 2.28 -23.95
N TYR A 230 -3.23 2.54 -22.82
CA TYR A 230 -2.98 3.88 -22.31
C TYR A 230 -1.52 4.00 -21.91
N PRO A 231 -0.87 5.16 -22.13
CA PRO A 231 0.49 5.37 -21.67
C PRO A 231 0.56 5.33 -20.14
N LEU A 232 1.65 4.76 -19.64
CA LEU A 232 1.96 4.71 -18.22
C LEU A 232 2.75 5.96 -17.85
N ILE A 233 2.25 6.73 -16.89
CA ILE A 233 2.90 7.93 -16.40
C ILE A 233 3.25 7.78 -14.92
N ASN A 234 4.49 8.09 -14.56
CA ASN A 234 4.92 8.15 -13.18
C ASN A 234 4.38 9.42 -12.52
N TYR A 235 3.29 9.28 -11.77
CA TYR A 235 2.60 10.40 -11.11
C TYR A 235 3.31 10.88 -9.85
N SER A 236 4.27 10.12 -9.36
CA SER A 236 5.00 10.41 -8.14
C SER A 236 6.26 11.25 -8.35
N LYS A 237 6.76 11.39 -9.58
CA LYS A 237 7.86 12.31 -9.86
C LYS A 237 7.33 13.73 -9.90
N PRO A 238 7.86 14.66 -9.07
CA PRO A 238 7.58 16.07 -9.29
C PRO A 238 8.11 16.43 -10.70
N SER A 239 7.32 17.11 -11.48
CA SER A 239 7.82 17.76 -12.70
C SER A 239 8.83 18.81 -12.25
N ASN A 240 10.12 18.46 -12.28
CA ASN A 240 11.16 19.43 -11.99
C ASN A 240 11.17 20.45 -13.12
N PHE A 241 10.76 21.66 -12.83
CA PHE A 241 10.86 22.81 -13.75
C PHE A 241 12.29 22.99 -14.29
N SER A 242 13.31 22.58 -13.50
CA SER A 242 14.72 22.55 -13.90
C SER A 242 15.04 21.54 -15.01
N SER A 243 14.37 20.37 -15.04
CA SER A 243 14.59 19.38 -16.12
C SER A 243 13.91 19.80 -17.44
N ILE A 244 12.84 20.56 -17.35
CA ILE A 244 12.20 21.17 -18.52
C ILE A 244 13.11 22.30 -19.07
N PHE A 245 13.75 23.06 -18.20
CA PHE A 245 14.66 24.13 -18.60
C PHE A 245 15.96 23.60 -19.21
N SER A 246 16.51 22.47 -18.67
CA SER A 246 17.70 21.84 -19.27
C SER A 246 17.40 21.20 -20.63
N SER A 247 16.27 20.52 -20.79
CA SER A 247 15.86 19.98 -22.10
C SER A 247 15.50 21.10 -23.11
N MET A 248 14.98 22.23 -22.66
CA MET A 248 14.80 23.41 -23.53
C MET A 248 16.14 24.02 -23.93
N SER A 249 17.12 24.13 -23.03
CA SER A 249 18.45 24.67 -23.37
C SER A 249 19.21 23.76 -24.34
N GLU A 250 19.08 22.44 -24.21
CA GLU A 250 19.66 21.46 -25.17
C GLU A 250 18.96 21.52 -26.53
N ALA A 251 17.62 21.66 -26.56
CA ALA A 251 16.87 21.81 -27.81
C ALA A 251 17.13 23.15 -28.53
N PHE A 252 17.49 24.20 -27.80
CA PHE A 252 17.90 25.50 -28.39
C PHE A 252 19.34 25.48 -28.94
N MET A 253 20.19 24.53 -28.50
CA MET A 253 21.56 24.39 -29.02
C MET A 253 21.65 23.51 -30.27
N ASP A 254 20.66 22.66 -30.50
CA ASP A 254 20.65 21.76 -31.66
C ASP A 254 19.70 22.32 -32.76
N LYS A 255 20.23 23.28 -33.54
CA LYS A 255 19.56 23.78 -34.73
C LYS A 255 19.57 22.73 -35.82
N LYS A 256 18.66 21.80 -35.80
CA LYS A 256 18.09 21.08 -36.98
C LYS A 256 17.22 19.94 -36.52
N THR A 257 15.96 20.19 -36.26
CA THR A 257 14.87 19.25 -36.61
C THR A 257 13.54 19.95 -36.34
N GLU A 258 12.73 20.09 -37.38
CA GLU A 258 11.32 20.45 -37.26
C GLU A 258 10.58 19.29 -36.60
N ALA A 259 10.43 19.38 -35.28
CA ALA A 259 9.52 18.54 -34.52
C ALA A 259 8.49 19.43 -33.84
N SER A 260 7.23 19.09 -34.01
CA SER A 260 6.07 19.88 -33.61
C SER A 260 6.18 20.47 -32.20
N TYR A 261 6.06 21.76 -32.07
CA TYR A 261 6.13 22.55 -30.83
C TYR A 261 5.09 22.20 -29.76
N GLU A 262 4.11 21.37 -30.06
CA GLU A 262 3.07 20.95 -29.12
C GLU A 262 3.57 20.02 -28.01
N GLN A 263 4.77 19.43 -28.15
CA GLN A 263 5.33 18.49 -27.19
C GLN A 263 6.07 19.16 -26.02
N TYR A 264 6.29 20.47 -26.07
CA TYR A 264 7.16 21.21 -25.12
C TYR A 264 6.50 22.36 -24.37
N LEU A 265 5.19 22.53 -24.47
CA LEU A 265 4.51 23.63 -23.77
C LEU A 265 4.22 23.22 -22.30
N PRO A 266 4.72 24.00 -21.32
CA PRO A 266 4.50 23.73 -19.89
C PRO A 266 3.05 23.92 -19.42
N PHE A 267 2.22 24.56 -20.24
CA PHE A 267 0.79 24.74 -20.01
C PHE A 267 0.03 24.16 -21.20
N GLY A 268 -0.38 22.89 -21.10
CA GLY A 268 -1.22 22.31 -22.13
C GLY A 268 -0.96 20.88 -22.52
N VAL A 269 -0.02 20.18 -21.91
CA VAL A 269 0.06 18.73 -22.05
C VAL A 269 -1.18 18.15 -21.38
N SER A 270 -2.19 17.96 -22.19
CA SER A 270 -3.40 17.28 -21.80
C SER A 270 -3.02 15.85 -21.44
N HIS A 271 -2.92 15.56 -20.15
CA HIS A 271 -2.81 14.21 -19.60
C HIS A 271 -4.10 13.39 -19.87
N ARG A 272 -4.77 13.68 -21.00
CA ARG A 272 -6.00 13.03 -21.36
C ARG A 272 -5.75 11.57 -21.68
N ASN A 273 -6.50 10.69 -21.00
CA ASN A 273 -6.50 9.25 -21.25
C ASN A 273 -5.22 8.50 -20.81
N GLN A 274 -4.77 8.70 -19.58
CA GLN A 274 -3.57 8.06 -19.05
C GLN A 274 -3.88 7.11 -17.89
N ILE A 275 -3.04 6.08 -17.74
CA ILE A 275 -2.98 5.26 -16.54
C ILE A 275 -1.82 5.79 -15.69
N LEU A 276 -2.11 6.08 -14.43
CA LEU A 276 -1.09 6.55 -13.51
C LEU A 276 -0.35 5.38 -12.89
N TYR A 277 0.95 5.53 -12.84
CA TYR A 277 1.86 4.65 -12.17
C TYR A 277 2.51 5.39 -11.00
N MET A 278 2.41 4.82 -9.81
CA MET A 278 3.01 5.34 -8.60
C MET A 278 4.14 4.42 -8.16
N TRP A 279 5.36 4.76 -8.59
CA TRP A 279 6.60 4.11 -8.22
C TRP A 279 7.68 5.15 -7.91
N GLU A 280 8.79 4.70 -7.28
CA GLU A 280 9.98 5.51 -6.97
C GLU A 280 10.62 6.16 -8.19
#